data_b55f2e7257960bc94312323fac696c40
#
_entry.id   b55f2e7257960bc94312323fac696c40
#
_cell.length_a   1.000
_cell.length_b   1.000
_cell.length_c   1.000
_cell.angle_alpha   90.00
_cell.angle_beta   90.00
_cell.angle_gamma   90.00
#
_symmetry.space_group_name_H-M   'P 1'
#
loop_
_entity.id
_entity.type
_entity.pdbx_description
1 polymer ?
#
loop_
_entity_poly.entity_id
_entity_poly.type
_entity_poly.pdbx_seq_one_letter_code
_entity_poly.pdbx_strand_id
1 'polypeptide(L)'
;VFQSSGDTEVLGSMLQRWPVEEVLAELRGMFAFVWHDAETREVIAARDHFGIKPLYYSCRPDGTLILSSEIRVIRFLLDKEAKVNRRALAQFFRWGSVQAPDTILEGVHCLPPGHLLRWKEGRLEIKRWFTPKWPAQNEWISSPQDQLAAVRQGITGSVQAHLVSDVPVGV
;
A
#
# COMPACT_ATOMS: atom_id res chain seq x y z
N VAL A 1 -2.85 -9.95 -26.19
CA VAL A 1 -4.31 -9.85 -25.88
C VAL A 1 -4.49 -10.34 -24.46
N PHE A 2 -5.14 -9.57 -23.60
CA PHE A 2 -5.47 -10.00 -22.24
C PHE A 2 -6.51 -11.12 -22.28
N GLN A 3 -6.41 -12.06 -21.33
CA GLN A 3 -7.28 -13.23 -21.25
C GLN A 3 -8.40 -13.05 -20.21
N SER A 4 -8.21 -12.09 -19.29
CA SER A 4 -9.19 -11.75 -18.26
C SER A 4 -9.63 -10.28 -18.33
N SER A 5 -10.69 -9.94 -17.62
CA SER A 5 -11.13 -8.56 -17.41
C SER A 5 -10.54 -7.93 -16.13
N GLY A 6 -9.70 -8.68 -15.41
CA GLY A 6 -9.15 -8.25 -14.13
C GLY A 6 -7.93 -7.35 -14.26
N ASP A 7 -7.79 -6.41 -13.33
CA ASP A 7 -6.67 -5.49 -13.22
C ASP A 7 -5.34 -6.21 -12.88
N THR A 8 -5.41 -7.36 -12.24
CA THR A 8 -4.24 -8.17 -11.87
C THR A 8 -3.42 -8.62 -13.07
N GLU A 9 -4.07 -9.01 -14.19
CA GLU A 9 -3.37 -9.39 -15.41
C GLU A 9 -2.65 -8.20 -16.06
N VAL A 10 -3.29 -7.04 -16.05
CA VAL A 10 -2.69 -5.79 -16.52
C VAL A 10 -1.47 -5.44 -15.69
N LEU A 11 -1.60 -5.44 -14.38
CA LEU A 11 -0.50 -5.16 -13.44
C LEU A 11 0.66 -6.14 -13.65
N GLY A 12 0.39 -7.45 -13.74
CA GLY A 12 1.40 -8.46 -14.01
C GLY A 12 2.15 -8.23 -15.32
N SER A 13 1.42 -7.86 -16.39
CA SER A 13 2.00 -7.53 -17.70
C SER A 13 2.86 -6.27 -17.67
N MET A 14 2.50 -5.28 -16.86
CA MET A 14 3.30 -4.08 -16.66
C MET A 14 4.60 -4.40 -15.91
N LEU A 15 4.52 -5.13 -14.80
CA LEU A 15 5.67 -5.50 -13.97
C LEU A 15 6.69 -6.40 -14.69
N GLN A 16 6.27 -7.15 -15.70
CA GLN A 16 7.16 -7.92 -16.56
C GLN A 16 7.96 -7.07 -17.56
N ARG A 17 7.50 -5.85 -17.87
CA ARG A 17 8.04 -5.04 -18.96
C ARG A 17 8.71 -3.76 -18.50
N TRP A 18 8.27 -3.20 -17.38
CA TRP A 18 8.70 -1.90 -16.89
C TRP A 18 9.22 -2.00 -15.46
N PRO A 19 10.17 -1.13 -15.08
CA PRO A 19 10.58 -0.99 -13.69
C PRO A 19 9.38 -0.70 -12.80
N VAL A 20 9.37 -1.27 -11.59
CA VAL A 20 8.22 -1.13 -10.68
C VAL A 20 7.93 0.32 -10.33
N GLU A 21 8.91 1.19 -10.27
CA GLU A 21 8.74 2.61 -10.01
C GLU A 21 7.93 3.31 -11.10
N GLU A 22 8.13 2.95 -12.36
CA GLU A 22 7.36 3.43 -13.50
C GLU A 22 5.93 2.90 -13.44
N VAL A 23 5.76 1.61 -13.14
CA VAL A 23 4.44 1.00 -12.95
C VAL A 23 3.67 1.72 -11.84
N LEU A 24 4.30 1.95 -10.68
CA LEU A 24 3.67 2.62 -9.55
C LEU A 24 3.24 4.06 -9.86
N ALA A 25 3.96 4.77 -10.74
CA ALA A 25 3.60 6.12 -11.16
C ALA A 25 2.31 6.17 -12.01
N GLU A 26 2.00 5.08 -12.72
CA GLU A 26 0.79 4.96 -13.53
C GLU A 26 -0.43 4.42 -12.77
N LEU A 27 -0.22 3.78 -11.61
CA LEU A 27 -1.30 3.20 -10.84
C LEU A 27 -2.14 4.26 -10.13
N ARG A 28 -3.46 4.15 -10.27
CA ARG A 28 -4.44 4.95 -9.55
C ARG A 28 -5.38 4.06 -8.76
N GLY A 29 -5.78 4.51 -7.56
CA GLY A 29 -6.77 3.82 -6.75
C GLY A 29 -6.20 3.16 -5.51
N MET A 30 -6.89 2.14 -5.05
CA MET A 30 -6.64 1.43 -3.79
C MET A 30 -6.02 0.08 -4.08
N PHE A 31 -4.77 -0.11 -3.71
CA PHE A 31 -4.09 -1.36 -3.98
C PHE A 31 -3.08 -1.75 -2.90
N ALA A 32 -2.90 -3.04 -2.76
CA ALA A 32 -1.74 -3.66 -2.18
C ALA A 32 -1.44 -4.91 -2.99
N PHE A 33 -0.23 -5.06 -3.47
CA PHE A 33 0.16 -6.23 -4.24
C PHE A 33 1.51 -6.77 -3.81
N VAL A 34 1.72 -8.03 -4.13
CA VAL A 34 2.99 -8.73 -4.02
C VAL A 34 3.29 -9.36 -5.36
N TRP A 35 4.47 -9.09 -5.88
CA TRP A 35 5.01 -9.67 -7.11
C TRP A 35 6.25 -10.48 -6.79
N HIS A 36 6.31 -11.71 -7.26
CA HIS A 36 7.50 -12.56 -7.19
C HIS A 36 8.05 -12.82 -8.60
N ASP A 37 9.25 -12.36 -8.83
CA ASP A 37 9.98 -12.68 -10.05
C ASP A 37 10.73 -13.99 -9.85
N ALA A 38 10.34 -15.02 -10.59
CA ALA A 38 10.91 -16.36 -10.48
C ALA A 38 12.34 -16.43 -11.03
N GLU A 39 12.72 -15.57 -11.98
CA GLU A 39 14.04 -15.56 -12.59
C GLU A 39 15.06 -14.91 -11.65
N THR A 40 14.74 -13.74 -11.15
CA THR A 40 15.61 -12.97 -10.24
C THR A 40 15.46 -13.37 -8.78
N ARG A 41 14.41 -14.12 -8.44
CA ARG A 41 13.99 -14.47 -7.08
C ARG A 41 13.76 -13.25 -6.18
N GLU A 42 13.43 -12.13 -6.80
CA GLU A 42 13.07 -10.91 -6.09
C GLU A 42 11.57 -10.91 -5.73
N VAL A 43 11.26 -10.49 -4.51
CA VAL A 43 9.90 -10.21 -4.10
C VAL A 43 9.73 -8.70 -3.99
N ILE A 44 8.74 -8.18 -4.69
CA ILE A 44 8.34 -6.78 -4.66
C ILE A 44 6.95 -6.71 -4.04
N ALA A 45 6.76 -5.83 -3.07
CA ALA A 45 5.45 -5.57 -2.50
C ALA A 45 5.22 -4.07 -2.41
N ALA A 46 4.04 -3.61 -2.81
CA ALA A 46 3.73 -2.19 -2.79
C ALA A 46 2.35 -1.92 -2.18
N ARG A 47 2.22 -0.76 -1.55
CA ARG A 47 0.99 -0.29 -0.94
C ARG A 47 0.60 1.07 -1.52
N ASP A 48 -0.68 1.26 -1.75
CA ASP A 48 -1.23 2.47 -2.37
C ASP A 48 -0.84 3.78 -1.67
N HIS A 49 -1.09 4.87 -2.35
CA HIS A 49 -0.71 6.23 -1.97
C HIS A 49 -1.07 6.59 -0.53
N PHE A 50 -2.26 6.21 -0.07
CA PHE A 50 -2.81 6.56 1.24
C PHE A 50 -2.95 5.36 2.18
N GLY A 51 -2.55 4.14 1.73
CA GLY A 51 -2.59 2.91 2.51
C GLY A 51 -4.00 2.43 2.82
N ILE A 52 -4.93 2.60 1.88
CA ILE A 52 -6.32 2.14 2.03
C ILE A 52 -6.36 0.62 2.11
N LYS A 53 -5.60 -0.08 1.25
CA LYS A 53 -5.47 -1.52 1.35
C LYS A 53 -4.38 -1.90 2.35
N PRO A 54 -4.65 -2.84 3.27
CA PRO A 54 -3.64 -3.28 4.24
C PRO A 54 -2.57 -4.17 3.60
N LEU A 55 -1.34 -4.03 4.09
CA LEU A 55 -0.25 -4.94 3.76
C LEU A 55 0.71 -5.04 4.95
N TYR A 56 0.80 -6.23 5.53
CA TYR A 56 1.65 -6.53 6.66
C TYR A 56 2.80 -7.42 6.24
N TYR A 57 3.93 -7.29 6.92
CA TYR A 57 5.10 -8.13 6.70
C TYR A 57 5.83 -8.47 7.99
N SER A 58 6.52 -9.59 7.97
CA SER A 58 7.48 -10.00 9.00
C SER A 58 8.66 -10.67 8.32
N CYS A 59 9.87 -10.32 8.77
CA CYS A 59 11.08 -10.98 8.33
C CYS A 59 11.67 -11.76 9.50
N ARG A 60 11.79 -13.08 9.34
CA ARG A 60 12.33 -13.96 10.38
C ARG A 60 13.86 -13.91 10.40
N PRO A 61 14.49 -14.33 11.52
CA PRO A 61 15.95 -14.41 11.60
C PRO A 61 16.57 -15.36 10.58
N ASP A 62 15.84 -16.38 10.12
CA ASP A 62 16.25 -17.30 9.06
C ASP A 62 16.17 -16.71 7.64
N GLY A 63 15.78 -15.43 7.53
CA GLY A 63 15.60 -14.74 6.27
C GLY A 63 14.24 -14.96 5.60
N THR A 64 13.32 -15.74 6.19
CA THR A 64 11.97 -15.94 5.63
C THR A 64 11.17 -14.66 5.70
N LEU A 65 10.66 -14.20 4.55
CA LEU A 65 9.71 -13.09 4.46
C LEU A 65 8.27 -13.65 4.46
N ILE A 66 7.44 -13.10 5.33
CA ILE A 66 6.00 -13.39 5.39
C ILE A 66 5.27 -12.10 5.03
N LEU A 67 4.34 -12.17 4.09
CA LEU A 67 3.49 -11.07 3.65
C LEU A 67 2.02 -11.48 3.73
N SER A 68 1.15 -10.57 4.18
CA SER A 68 -0.28 -10.80 4.24
C SER A 68 -1.06 -9.48 4.30
N SER A 69 -2.28 -9.48 3.78
CA SER A 69 -3.24 -8.40 4.02
C SER A 69 -3.88 -8.45 5.42
N GLU A 70 -3.67 -9.55 6.17
CA GLU A 70 -4.24 -9.77 7.49
C GLU A 70 -3.18 -10.13 8.52
N ILE A 71 -3.12 -9.37 9.61
CA ILE A 71 -2.13 -9.59 10.68
C ILE A 71 -2.31 -10.93 11.39
N ARG A 72 -3.54 -11.44 11.48
CA ARG A 72 -3.84 -12.74 12.11
C ARG A 72 -3.19 -13.92 11.38
N VAL A 73 -3.03 -13.83 10.05
CA VAL A 73 -2.34 -14.85 9.26
C VAL A 73 -0.86 -14.88 9.63
N ILE A 74 -0.22 -13.71 9.72
CA ILE A 74 1.18 -13.62 10.14
C ILE A 74 1.34 -14.16 11.56
N ARG A 75 0.45 -13.79 12.49
CA ARG A 75 0.46 -14.30 13.86
C ARG A 75 0.38 -15.82 13.91
N PHE A 76 -0.46 -16.42 13.09
CA PHE A 76 -0.59 -17.89 13.01
C PHE A 76 0.72 -18.56 12.57
N LEU A 77 1.44 -17.93 11.62
CA LEU A 77 2.72 -18.42 11.09
C LEU A 77 3.92 -18.16 12.00
N LEU A 78 3.81 -17.20 12.93
CA LEU A 78 4.91 -16.83 13.86
C LEU A 78 5.05 -17.75 15.08
N ASP A 79 4.26 -18.81 15.16
CA ASP A 79 4.19 -19.69 16.33
C ASP A 79 3.68 -19.01 17.62
N LYS A 80 3.68 -19.79 18.74
CA LYS A 80 3.05 -19.42 20.01
C LYS A 80 3.69 -18.23 20.74
N GLU A 81 4.77 -17.64 20.22
CA GLU A 81 5.54 -16.59 20.90
C GLU A 81 5.27 -15.16 20.40
N ALA A 82 4.14 -14.93 19.73
CA ALA A 82 3.80 -13.57 19.31
C ALA A 82 3.64 -12.64 20.52
N LYS A 83 4.65 -11.79 20.75
CA LYS A 83 4.67 -10.82 21.85
C LYS A 83 3.93 -9.55 21.47
N VAL A 84 3.35 -8.88 22.48
CA VAL A 84 2.69 -7.60 22.27
C VAL A 84 3.74 -6.49 22.17
N ASN A 85 3.67 -5.71 21.11
CA ASN A 85 4.46 -4.49 20.93
C ASN A 85 3.97 -3.40 21.89
N ARG A 86 4.75 -3.13 22.95
CA ARG A 86 4.40 -2.16 23.99
C ARG A 86 4.26 -0.73 23.45
N ARG A 87 5.06 -0.36 22.45
CA ARG A 87 4.95 0.95 21.80
C ARG A 87 3.62 1.09 21.05
N ALA A 88 3.24 0.08 20.31
CA ALA A 88 1.95 0.03 19.62
C ALA A 88 0.78 0.03 20.60
N LEU A 89 0.90 -0.67 21.72
CA LEU A 89 -0.10 -0.65 22.78
C LEU A 89 -0.28 0.76 23.36
N ALA A 90 0.80 1.49 23.61
CA ALA A 90 0.76 2.87 24.08
C ALA A 90 0.12 3.81 23.02
N GLN A 91 0.42 3.61 21.74
CA GLN A 91 -0.23 4.35 20.63
C GLN A 91 -1.75 4.10 20.63
N PHE A 92 -2.15 2.83 20.78
CA PHE A 92 -3.57 2.47 20.82
C PHE A 92 -4.32 3.16 21.96
N PHE A 93 -3.76 3.15 23.18
CA PHE A 93 -4.39 3.86 24.31
C PHE A 93 -4.43 5.37 24.13
N ARG A 94 -3.46 5.95 23.43
CA ARG A 94 -3.42 7.39 23.21
C ARG A 94 -4.30 7.87 22.05
N TRP A 95 -4.39 7.11 20.97
CA TRP A 95 -4.96 7.54 19.70
C TRP A 95 -6.15 6.69 19.23
N GLY A 96 -6.46 5.59 19.92
CA GLY A 96 -7.45 4.61 19.48
C GLY A 96 -7.00 3.76 18.29
N SER A 97 -5.76 3.92 17.81
CA SER A 97 -5.21 3.19 16.65
C SER A 97 -3.70 3.05 16.76
N VAL A 98 -3.16 2.07 16.02
CA VAL A 98 -1.71 1.85 15.89
C VAL A 98 -1.24 2.41 14.55
N GLN A 99 -0.20 3.22 14.57
CA GLN A 99 0.34 3.89 13.39
C GLN A 99 1.39 3.04 12.69
N ALA A 100 1.32 2.96 11.35
CA ALA A 100 2.36 2.32 10.56
C ALA A 100 3.74 3.01 10.80
N PRO A 101 4.85 2.25 10.80
CA PRO A 101 4.97 0.83 10.49
C PRO A 101 4.66 -0.13 11.64
N ASP A 102 4.35 0.37 12.85
CA ASP A 102 4.09 -0.49 14.01
C ASP A 102 2.81 -1.30 13.82
N THR A 103 2.77 -2.47 14.43
CA THR A 103 1.56 -3.26 14.66
C THR A 103 1.51 -3.67 16.12
N ILE A 104 0.37 -4.21 16.56
CA ILE A 104 0.22 -4.73 17.93
C ILE A 104 1.15 -5.91 18.26
N LEU A 105 1.76 -6.54 17.25
CA LEU A 105 2.66 -7.68 17.40
C LEU A 105 4.11 -7.24 17.19
N GLU A 106 5.01 -7.68 18.07
CA GLU A 106 6.45 -7.51 17.87
C GLU A 106 6.92 -8.27 16.62
N GLY A 107 7.83 -7.65 15.85
CA GLY A 107 8.36 -8.25 14.62
C GLY A 107 7.39 -8.33 13.44
N VAL A 108 6.18 -7.80 13.60
CA VAL A 108 5.21 -7.65 12.50
C VAL A 108 5.02 -6.16 12.20
N HIS A 109 5.17 -5.81 10.94
CA HIS A 109 5.10 -4.43 10.50
C HIS A 109 3.98 -4.25 9.47
N CYS A 110 3.41 -3.07 9.44
CA CYS A 110 2.52 -2.61 8.38
C CYS A 110 3.35 -1.81 7.38
N LEU A 111 3.32 -2.18 6.09
CA LEU A 111 3.99 -1.38 5.07
C LEU A 111 3.34 0.02 5.05
N PRO A 112 4.11 1.12 5.23
CA PRO A 112 3.52 2.44 5.27
C PRO A 112 2.86 2.84 3.94
N PRO A 113 1.89 3.77 3.94
CA PRO A 113 1.31 4.33 2.72
C PRO A 113 2.37 4.84 1.74
N GLY A 114 2.18 4.59 0.45
CA GLY A 114 3.10 5.05 -0.59
C GLY A 114 4.51 4.46 -0.49
N HIS A 115 4.63 3.24 0.05
CA HIS A 115 5.92 2.54 0.15
C HIS A 115 5.96 1.28 -0.70
N LEU A 116 7.17 0.99 -1.12
CA LEU A 116 7.60 -0.18 -1.85
C LEU A 116 8.55 -0.97 -0.95
N LEU A 117 8.35 -2.27 -0.87
CA LEU A 117 9.21 -3.24 -0.23
C LEU A 117 9.86 -4.10 -1.32
N ARG A 118 11.17 -4.25 -1.25
CA ARG A 118 11.95 -5.20 -2.05
C ARG A 118 12.62 -6.20 -1.12
N TRP A 119 12.54 -7.45 -1.45
CA TRP A 119 13.23 -8.51 -0.72
C TRP A 119 13.95 -9.43 -1.70
N LYS A 120 15.22 -9.65 -1.47
CA LYS A 120 16.04 -10.56 -2.26
C LYS A 120 17.13 -11.17 -1.37
N GLU A 121 17.26 -12.49 -1.40
CA GLU A 121 18.32 -13.23 -0.70
C GLU A 121 18.47 -12.82 0.79
N GLY A 122 17.36 -12.68 1.50
CA GLY A 122 17.33 -12.30 2.92
C GLY A 122 17.53 -10.80 3.18
N ARG A 123 17.75 -9.98 2.16
CA ARG A 123 17.87 -8.51 2.29
C ARG A 123 16.54 -7.84 2.04
N LEU A 124 16.10 -7.06 2.99
CA LEU A 124 14.87 -6.27 2.95
C LEU A 124 15.21 -4.80 2.76
N GLU A 125 14.62 -4.18 1.75
CA GLU A 125 14.68 -2.74 1.50
C GLU A 125 13.26 -2.17 1.46
N ILE A 126 13.03 -1.03 2.12
CA ILE A 126 11.76 -0.30 2.09
C ILE A 126 12.04 1.11 1.62
N LYS A 127 11.36 1.51 0.56
CA LYS A 127 11.50 2.82 -0.08
C LYS A 127 10.15 3.50 -0.22
N ARG A 128 10.10 4.79 0.09
CA ARG A 128 8.94 5.60 -0.24
C ARG A 128 8.94 5.90 -1.74
N TRP A 129 7.86 5.55 -2.43
CA TRP A 129 7.67 5.84 -3.85
C TRP A 129 6.70 7.00 -4.09
N PHE A 130 5.85 7.32 -3.11
CA PHE A 130 4.90 8.42 -3.21
C PHE A 130 5.00 9.37 -2.03
N THR A 131 5.03 10.67 -2.32
CA THR A 131 4.91 11.75 -1.34
C THR A 131 3.89 12.75 -1.86
N PRO A 132 2.83 13.08 -1.09
CA PRO A 132 1.91 14.14 -1.48
C PRO A 132 2.66 15.44 -1.74
N LYS A 133 2.40 16.06 -2.89
CA LYS A 133 2.93 17.38 -3.22
C LYS A 133 1.90 18.42 -2.86
N TRP A 134 2.31 19.42 -2.13
CA TRP A 134 1.50 20.60 -1.87
C TRP A 134 1.86 21.68 -2.89
N PRO A 135 0.85 22.36 -3.47
CA PRO A 135 1.11 23.44 -4.42
C PRO A 135 1.91 24.57 -3.74
N ALA A 136 2.80 25.20 -4.48
CA ALA A 136 3.46 26.41 -4.02
C ALA A 136 2.43 27.54 -3.83
N GLN A 137 2.75 28.53 -2.98
CA GLN A 137 1.80 29.60 -2.65
C GLN A 137 1.33 30.39 -3.88
N ASN A 138 2.17 30.53 -4.89
CA ASN A 138 1.83 31.17 -6.17
C ASN A 138 0.94 30.33 -7.08
N GLU A 139 0.74 29.04 -6.77
CA GLU A 139 -0.15 28.12 -7.50
C GLU A 139 -1.53 28.00 -6.84
N TRP A 140 -1.73 28.72 -5.73
CA TRP A 140 -3.02 28.69 -5.03
C TRP A 140 -4.11 29.42 -5.82
N ILE A 141 -5.26 28.77 -5.91
CA ILE A 141 -6.43 29.36 -6.55
C ILE A 141 -6.92 30.50 -5.65
N SER A 142 -6.91 31.73 -6.14
CA SER A 142 -7.21 32.93 -5.35
C SER A 142 -8.72 33.18 -5.20
N SER A 143 -9.49 32.89 -6.26
CA SER A 143 -10.93 33.11 -6.29
C SER A 143 -11.67 32.06 -5.45
N PRO A 144 -12.53 32.44 -4.49
CA PRO A 144 -13.34 31.50 -3.72
C PRO A 144 -14.27 30.63 -4.60
N GLN A 145 -14.78 31.19 -5.68
CA GLN A 145 -15.62 30.46 -6.63
C GLN A 145 -14.83 29.36 -7.35
N ASP A 146 -13.61 29.70 -7.80
CA ASP A 146 -12.75 28.74 -8.48
C ASP A 146 -12.23 27.66 -7.52
N GLN A 147 -11.96 28.02 -6.24
CA GLN A 147 -11.64 27.05 -5.20
C GLN A 147 -12.78 26.04 -5.00
N LEU A 148 -14.02 26.53 -4.91
CA LEU A 148 -15.19 25.67 -4.74
C LEU A 148 -15.39 24.77 -5.96
N ALA A 149 -15.23 25.32 -7.16
CA ALA A 149 -15.33 24.56 -8.40
C ALA A 149 -14.27 23.46 -8.48
N ALA A 150 -13.01 23.78 -8.17
CA ALA A 150 -11.91 22.82 -8.14
C ALA A 150 -12.11 21.68 -7.13
N VAL A 151 -12.55 22.02 -5.91
CA VAL A 151 -12.88 21.02 -4.87
C VAL A 151 -14.02 20.12 -5.33
N ARG A 152 -15.10 20.70 -5.87
CA ARG A 152 -16.24 19.92 -6.39
C ARG A 152 -15.82 18.99 -7.51
N GLN A 153 -15.03 19.47 -8.47
CA GLN A 153 -14.51 18.67 -9.58
C GLN A 153 -13.61 17.53 -9.07
N GLY A 154 -12.71 17.82 -8.12
CA GLY A 154 -11.82 16.82 -7.51
C GLY A 154 -12.60 15.72 -6.80
N ILE A 155 -13.57 16.07 -5.96
CA ILE A 155 -14.42 15.11 -5.25
C ILE A 155 -15.24 14.29 -6.26
N THR A 156 -15.91 14.93 -7.21
CA THR A 156 -16.73 14.24 -8.21
C THR A 156 -15.90 13.25 -9.02
N GLY A 157 -14.74 13.68 -9.52
CA GLY A 157 -13.84 12.80 -10.27
C GLY A 157 -13.29 11.63 -9.44
N SER A 158 -12.99 11.88 -8.18
CA SER A 158 -12.55 10.81 -7.25
C SER A 158 -13.67 9.79 -7.00
N VAL A 159 -14.89 10.26 -6.73
CA VAL A 159 -16.05 9.35 -6.54
C VAL A 159 -16.32 8.54 -7.80
N GLN A 160 -16.32 9.18 -8.98
CA GLN A 160 -16.53 8.48 -10.26
C GLN A 160 -15.48 7.38 -10.48
N ALA A 161 -14.22 7.65 -10.17
CA ALA A 161 -13.16 6.65 -10.28
C ALA A 161 -13.35 5.46 -9.32
N HIS A 162 -13.93 5.69 -8.13
CA HIS A 162 -14.21 4.64 -7.16
C HIS A 162 -15.47 3.81 -7.47
N LEU A 163 -16.33 4.29 -8.35
CA LEU A 163 -17.54 3.57 -8.78
C LEU A 163 -17.27 2.49 -9.85
N VAL A 164 -16.04 2.42 -10.36
CA VAL A 164 -15.64 1.34 -11.28
C VAL A 164 -15.61 0.02 -10.50
N SER A 165 -16.57 -0.85 -10.77
CA SER A 165 -16.76 -2.12 -10.05
C SER A 165 -17.52 -3.12 -10.92
N ASP A 166 -17.22 -4.40 -10.75
CA ASP A 166 -17.94 -5.51 -11.40
C ASP A 166 -19.32 -5.80 -10.76
N VAL A 167 -19.60 -5.17 -9.64
CA VAL A 167 -20.87 -5.32 -8.90
C VAL A 167 -21.48 -3.94 -8.63
N PRO A 168 -22.82 -3.84 -8.46
CA PRO A 168 -23.46 -2.58 -8.09
C PRO A 168 -22.87 -2.04 -6.77
N VAL A 169 -22.44 -0.79 -6.81
CA VAL A 169 -21.95 -0.07 -5.63
C VAL A 169 -23.10 0.75 -5.05
N GLY A 170 -23.46 0.46 -3.79
CA GLY A 170 -24.41 1.27 -3.01
C GLY A 170 -23.68 2.39 -2.27
N VAL A 171 -24.40 3.50 -2.05
CA VAL A 171 -23.95 4.64 -1.23
C VAL A 171 -24.82 4.69 0.01
#